data_01c55151c342402d879c1e8952f95e15
#
_entry.id   01c55151c342402d879c1e8952f95e15
#
_cell.length_a   1.000
_cell.length_b   1.000
_cell.length_c   1.000
_cell.angle_alpha   90.00
_cell.angle_beta   90.00
_cell.angle_gamma   90.00
#
_symmetry.space_group_name_H-M   'P 1'
#
loop_
_entity.id
_entity.type
_entity.pdbx_description
1 polymer ?
#
loop_
_entity_poly.entity_id
_entity_poly.type
_entity_poly.pdbx_seq_one_letter_code
_entity_poly.pdbx_strand_id
1 'polypeptide(L)'
;MSNSFKLQAGDIFLLDSNSTESKIVKFLMSSDTIWHWIVGKLYEFITGKYAPHWLIRPQYYYHVGLIYSDSETIEQQGKVLKMPISRLDGKSYMIIRKIGLTDAQLNTLLATATNDLGNGYDILLIIGKSLHWLTGIPFFTLLLNLPKKELCVTITAKWIYKTWGELWGRKNYNFVQTDDMYYYAINHPSEYITEKIL
;
A
#
# COMPACT_ATOMS: atom_id res chain seq x y z
N MET A 1 9.47 27.18 -14.53
CA MET A 1 8.75 27.33 -13.26
C MET A 1 8.31 25.96 -12.84
N SER A 2 8.95 25.36 -11.84
CA SER A 2 8.53 24.06 -11.27
C SER A 2 7.21 24.32 -10.52
N ASN A 3 6.09 23.90 -11.09
CA ASN A 3 4.85 23.80 -10.32
C ASN A 3 5.12 22.76 -9.22
N SER A 4 5.47 23.22 -8.02
CA SER A 4 5.62 22.33 -6.87
C SER A 4 4.25 21.72 -6.61
N PHE A 5 4.14 20.40 -6.79
CA PHE A 5 2.92 19.66 -6.47
C PHE A 5 2.57 19.89 -4.99
N LYS A 6 1.45 20.54 -4.73
CA LYS A 6 1.03 20.84 -3.35
C LYS A 6 0.31 19.64 -2.77
N LEU A 7 0.83 19.10 -1.67
CA LEU A 7 0.18 18.04 -0.90
C LEU A 7 -1.14 18.56 -0.31
N GLN A 8 -2.14 17.68 -0.23
CA GLN A 8 -3.43 17.98 0.39
C GLN A 8 -3.97 16.81 1.19
N ALA A 9 -4.85 17.07 2.14
CA ALA A 9 -5.53 16.05 2.90
C ALA A 9 -6.23 15.04 1.98
N GLY A 10 -6.10 13.75 2.29
CA GLY A 10 -6.63 12.65 1.48
C GLY A 10 -5.66 12.10 0.43
N ASP A 11 -4.52 12.76 0.18
CA ASP A 11 -3.47 12.17 -0.64
C ASP A 11 -2.89 10.93 0.03
N ILE A 12 -2.66 9.89 -0.74
CA ILE A 12 -1.95 8.69 -0.31
C ILE A 12 -0.48 8.88 -0.68
N PHE A 13 0.44 8.64 0.26
CA PHE A 13 1.85 8.60 -0.07
C PHE A 13 2.40 7.17 0.03
N LEU A 14 3.26 6.81 -0.92
CA LEU A 14 3.99 5.55 -0.95
C LEU A 14 5.47 5.86 -0.83
N LEU A 15 6.12 5.41 0.25
CA LEU A 15 7.55 5.66 0.46
C LEU A 15 8.39 4.67 -0.33
N ASP A 16 9.35 5.22 -1.08
CA ASP A 16 10.49 4.50 -1.62
C ASP A 16 11.71 4.81 -0.75
N SER A 17 12.43 3.79 -0.30
CA SER A 17 13.64 3.98 0.49
C SER A 17 14.67 2.90 0.16
N ASN A 18 15.94 3.33 0.15
CA ASN A 18 17.11 2.46 0.05
C ASN A 18 17.73 2.15 1.42
N SER A 19 17.05 2.44 2.53
CA SER A 19 17.52 2.08 3.88
C SER A 19 17.66 0.56 4.04
N THR A 20 18.49 0.13 4.98
CA THR A 20 18.68 -1.31 5.27
C THR A 20 17.37 -1.96 5.72
N GLU A 21 16.56 -1.26 6.52
CA GLU A 21 15.24 -1.73 6.98
C GLU A 21 14.28 -1.91 5.80
N SER A 22 14.23 -0.94 4.88
CA SER A 22 13.41 -1.06 3.68
C SER A 22 13.88 -2.16 2.76
N LYS A 23 15.20 -2.44 2.69
CA LYS A 23 15.75 -3.57 1.92
C LYS A 23 15.31 -4.90 2.51
N ILE A 24 15.27 -5.02 3.85
CA ILE A 24 14.77 -6.23 4.53
C ILE A 24 13.27 -6.41 4.25
N VAL A 25 12.47 -5.35 4.39
CA VAL A 25 11.03 -5.40 4.09
C VAL A 25 10.82 -5.74 2.61
N LYS A 26 11.52 -5.06 1.70
CA LYS A 26 11.47 -5.35 0.25
C LYS A 26 11.92 -6.77 -0.05
N PHE A 27 12.93 -7.31 0.64
CA PHE A 27 13.39 -8.70 0.49
C PHE A 27 12.36 -9.70 0.99
N LEU A 28 11.76 -9.48 2.16
CA LEU A 28 10.68 -10.32 2.68
C LEU A 28 9.44 -10.28 1.76
N MET A 29 9.15 -9.13 1.17
CA MET A 29 8.09 -8.97 0.17
C MET A 29 8.53 -9.46 -1.22
N SER A 30 9.82 -9.46 -1.55
CA SER A 30 10.38 -9.96 -2.82
C SER A 30 10.61 -11.47 -2.85
N SER A 31 10.49 -12.18 -1.72
CA SER A 31 10.32 -13.63 -1.73
C SER A 31 9.06 -14.02 -2.51
N ASP A 32 8.05 -13.15 -2.50
CA ASP A 32 6.93 -13.15 -3.43
C ASP A 32 7.42 -13.05 -4.90
N THR A 33 8.37 -12.19 -5.20
CA THR A 33 8.88 -11.99 -6.57
C THR A 33 9.63 -13.21 -7.09
N ILE A 34 10.43 -13.90 -6.26
CA ILE A 34 11.17 -15.09 -6.67
C ILE A 34 10.19 -16.25 -6.91
N TRP A 35 9.22 -16.43 -6.02
CA TRP A 35 8.19 -17.46 -6.18
C TRP A 35 7.27 -17.15 -7.36
N HIS A 36 6.83 -15.91 -7.52
CA HIS A 36 6.07 -15.48 -8.69
C HIS A 36 6.88 -15.61 -9.98
N TRP A 37 8.19 -15.37 -9.95
CA TRP A 37 9.05 -15.61 -11.10
C TRP A 37 9.11 -17.11 -11.43
N ILE A 38 9.31 -17.98 -10.44
CA ILE A 38 9.29 -19.46 -10.62
C ILE A 38 7.95 -19.92 -11.15
N VAL A 39 6.86 -19.48 -10.50
CA VAL A 39 5.47 -19.83 -10.92
C VAL A 39 5.16 -19.22 -12.28
N GLY A 40 5.63 -18.01 -12.57
CA GLY A 40 5.50 -17.36 -13.88
C GLY A 40 6.22 -18.15 -14.97
N LYS A 41 7.44 -18.61 -14.72
CA LYS A 41 8.20 -19.45 -15.65
C LYS A 41 7.56 -20.83 -15.83
N LEU A 42 7.04 -21.42 -14.78
CA LEU A 42 6.30 -22.66 -14.84
C LEU A 42 4.99 -22.50 -15.64
N TYR A 43 4.27 -21.39 -15.41
CA TYR A 43 3.08 -21.04 -16.19
C TYR A 43 3.40 -20.88 -17.68
N GLU A 44 4.47 -20.13 -18.02
CA GLU A 44 4.93 -19.97 -19.41
C GLU A 44 5.27 -21.33 -20.03
N PHE A 45 5.98 -22.18 -19.30
CA PHE A 45 6.36 -23.52 -19.75
C PHE A 45 5.16 -24.42 -20.00
N ILE A 46 4.15 -24.42 -19.10
CA ILE A 46 2.96 -25.27 -19.20
C ILE A 46 1.98 -24.76 -20.27
N THR A 47 1.79 -23.43 -20.36
CA THR A 47 0.74 -22.85 -21.21
C THR A 47 1.24 -22.33 -22.55
N GLY A 48 2.53 -22.19 -22.74
CA GLY A 48 3.14 -21.53 -23.90
C GLY A 48 2.81 -20.04 -24.00
N LYS A 49 2.22 -19.42 -22.97
CA LYS A 49 1.83 -18.00 -22.94
C LYS A 49 2.69 -17.25 -21.94
N TYR A 50 3.00 -15.99 -22.26
CA TYR A 50 3.70 -15.11 -21.32
C TYR A 50 2.92 -14.98 -20.01
N ALA A 51 3.65 -15.03 -18.88
CA ALA A 51 3.06 -14.82 -17.59
C ALA A 51 2.46 -13.41 -17.50
N PRO A 52 1.25 -13.27 -16.96
CA PRO A 52 0.63 -11.96 -16.79
C PRO A 52 1.50 -11.01 -15.95
N HIS A 53 1.51 -9.71 -16.27
CA HIS A 53 2.34 -8.70 -15.60
C HIS A 53 2.18 -8.67 -14.07
N TRP A 54 1.04 -9.07 -13.52
CA TRP A 54 0.83 -9.17 -12.08
C TRP A 54 1.65 -10.27 -11.40
N LEU A 55 2.21 -11.21 -12.17
CA LEU A 55 3.10 -12.28 -11.70
C LEU A 55 4.57 -11.85 -11.59
N ILE A 56 4.98 -10.73 -12.22
CA ILE A 56 6.39 -10.31 -12.33
C ILE A 56 6.51 -8.81 -12.01
N ARG A 57 5.98 -8.36 -10.88
CA ARG A 57 6.07 -6.94 -10.51
C ARG A 57 7.21 -6.71 -9.52
N PRO A 58 8.22 -5.88 -9.85
CA PRO A 58 9.19 -5.44 -8.86
C PRO A 58 8.48 -4.59 -7.81
N GLN A 59 8.83 -4.80 -6.54
CA GLN A 59 8.32 -3.96 -5.46
C GLN A 59 9.15 -2.69 -5.33
N TYR A 60 8.50 -1.54 -5.54
CA TYR A 60 9.13 -0.23 -5.45
C TYR A 60 8.92 0.42 -4.09
N TYR A 61 7.76 0.18 -3.47
CA TYR A 61 7.34 0.89 -2.26
C TYR A 61 7.20 -0.07 -1.07
N TYR A 62 7.70 0.35 0.09
CA TYR A 62 7.71 -0.47 1.29
C TYR A 62 6.75 0.02 2.37
N HIS A 63 6.25 1.25 2.26
CA HIS A 63 5.39 1.86 3.27
C HIS A 63 4.35 2.78 2.63
N VAL A 64 3.21 2.93 3.29
CA VAL A 64 2.09 3.76 2.85
C VAL A 64 1.43 4.45 4.03
N GLY A 65 0.92 5.64 3.79
CA GLY A 65 0.08 6.40 4.71
C GLY A 65 -0.75 7.45 3.97
N LEU A 66 -1.47 8.27 4.72
CA LEU A 66 -2.28 9.36 4.22
C LEU A 66 -1.71 10.71 4.65
N ILE A 67 -1.82 11.72 3.79
CA ILE A 67 -1.72 13.12 4.17
C ILE A 67 -3.01 13.46 4.93
N TYR A 68 -2.85 13.78 6.22
CA TYR A 68 -3.99 14.08 7.09
C TYR A 68 -4.38 15.57 7.05
N SER A 69 -3.38 16.43 6.99
CA SER A 69 -3.53 17.89 6.89
C SER A 69 -2.30 18.50 6.21
N ASP A 70 -2.25 19.81 6.10
CA ASP A 70 -1.08 20.54 5.57
C ASP A 70 0.20 20.36 6.42
N SER A 71 0.08 19.85 7.65
CA SER A 71 1.19 19.67 8.60
C SER A 71 1.38 18.25 9.10
N GLU A 72 0.43 17.34 8.86
CA GLU A 72 0.43 16.00 9.43
C GLU A 72 0.13 14.91 8.41
N THR A 73 0.77 13.77 8.59
CA THR A 73 0.41 12.48 8.00
C THR A 73 -0.27 11.59 9.05
N ILE A 74 -1.03 10.58 8.62
CA ILE A 74 -1.50 9.49 9.47
C ILE A 74 -1.08 8.17 8.85
N GLU A 75 -0.44 7.31 9.64
CA GLU A 75 0.18 6.10 9.16
C GLU A 75 0.44 5.07 10.26
N GLN A 76 0.71 3.83 9.86
CA GLN A 76 1.02 2.73 10.76
C GLN A 76 2.54 2.56 10.91
N GLN A 77 3.09 2.92 12.09
CA GLN A 77 4.48 2.67 12.48
C GLN A 77 4.55 2.03 13.87
N GLY A 78 4.46 0.70 13.92
CA GLY A 78 4.27 -0.01 15.18
C GLY A 78 2.86 0.16 15.76
N LYS A 79 2.29 1.34 15.67
CA LYS A 79 0.89 1.68 15.90
C LYS A 79 0.46 2.80 14.95
N VAL A 80 -0.84 3.00 14.78
CA VAL A 80 -1.37 4.11 13.99
C VAL A 80 -1.11 5.41 14.72
N LEU A 81 -0.41 6.32 14.06
CA LEU A 81 0.01 7.61 14.62
C LEU A 81 -0.20 8.74 13.61
N LYS A 82 -0.45 9.94 14.13
CA LYS A 82 -0.20 11.17 13.41
C LYS A 82 1.25 11.55 13.53
N MET A 83 1.86 11.93 12.42
CA MET A 83 3.27 12.30 12.32
C MET A 83 3.39 13.64 11.59
N PRO A 84 4.38 14.48 11.91
CA PRO A 84 4.60 15.72 11.17
C PRO A 84 4.95 15.40 9.70
N ILE A 85 4.38 16.17 8.77
CA ILE A 85 4.60 15.98 7.33
C ILE A 85 6.07 16.15 6.94
N SER A 86 6.83 16.97 7.71
CA SER A 86 8.27 17.18 7.51
C SER A 86 9.11 15.90 7.59
N ARG A 87 8.56 14.81 8.14
CA ARG A 87 9.23 13.50 8.08
C ARG A 87 9.42 12.96 6.67
N LEU A 88 8.66 13.49 5.69
CA LEU A 88 8.79 13.14 4.28
C LEU A 88 9.91 13.94 3.59
N ASP A 89 10.43 15.01 4.23
CA ASP A 89 11.47 15.85 3.65
C ASP A 89 12.73 15.02 3.36
N GLY A 90 13.29 15.23 2.17
CA GLY A 90 14.47 14.51 1.69
C GLY A 90 14.26 13.02 1.40
N LYS A 91 13.02 12.55 1.39
CA LYS A 91 12.67 11.18 0.99
C LYS A 91 12.07 11.16 -0.40
N SER A 92 12.31 10.08 -1.13
CA SER A 92 11.59 9.80 -2.37
C SER A 92 10.28 9.11 -2.06
N TYR A 93 9.18 9.62 -2.60
CA TYR A 93 7.85 9.02 -2.43
C TYR A 93 6.95 9.31 -3.63
N MET A 94 5.95 8.48 -3.81
CA MET A 94 4.88 8.65 -4.78
C MET A 94 3.64 9.18 -4.06
N ILE A 95 3.00 10.18 -4.64
CA ILE A 95 1.66 10.62 -4.23
C ILE A 95 0.62 10.01 -5.18
N ILE A 96 -0.45 9.52 -4.60
CA ILE A 96 -1.67 9.08 -5.31
C ILE A 96 -2.82 9.93 -4.79
N ARG A 97 -3.45 10.69 -5.68
CA ARG A 97 -4.61 11.54 -5.38
C ARG A 97 -5.83 11.06 -6.11
N LYS A 98 -6.91 10.77 -5.37
CA LYS A 98 -8.21 10.45 -6.00
C LYS A 98 -8.82 11.70 -6.60
N ILE A 99 -9.17 11.65 -7.90
CA ILE A 99 -9.87 12.74 -8.60
C ILE A 99 -11.34 12.73 -8.17
N GLY A 100 -11.89 13.92 -7.93
CA GLY A 100 -13.31 14.06 -7.60
C GLY A 100 -13.70 13.58 -6.21
N LEU A 101 -12.74 13.43 -5.29
CA LEU A 101 -13.03 13.14 -3.89
C LEU A 101 -13.88 14.27 -3.29
N THR A 102 -15.08 13.95 -2.82
CA THR A 102 -15.99 14.92 -2.21
C THR A 102 -15.57 15.23 -0.77
N ASP A 103 -15.95 16.39 -0.24
CA ASP A 103 -15.70 16.75 1.17
C ASP A 103 -16.27 15.72 2.15
N ALA A 104 -17.45 15.16 1.84
CA ALA A 104 -18.05 14.10 2.66
C ALA A 104 -17.20 12.83 2.69
N GLN A 105 -16.66 12.43 1.54
CA GLN A 105 -15.72 11.29 1.45
C GLN A 105 -14.42 11.60 2.15
N LEU A 106 -13.84 12.78 1.96
CA LEU A 106 -12.62 13.19 2.65
C LEU A 106 -12.82 13.14 4.18
N ASN A 107 -13.91 13.74 4.69
CA ASN A 107 -14.23 13.71 6.11
C ASN A 107 -14.41 12.26 6.63
N THR A 108 -15.06 11.40 5.87
CA THR A 108 -15.22 9.97 6.21
C THR A 108 -13.86 9.25 6.25
N LEU A 109 -12.97 9.52 5.30
CA LEU A 109 -11.62 8.97 5.24
C LEU A 109 -10.82 9.36 6.48
N LEU A 110 -10.76 10.66 6.78
CA LEU A 110 -9.99 11.20 7.90
C LEU A 110 -10.57 10.74 9.26
N ALA A 111 -11.89 10.70 9.39
CA ALA A 111 -12.54 10.18 10.60
C ALA A 111 -12.25 8.69 10.79
N THR A 112 -12.33 7.88 9.71
CA THR A 112 -12.03 6.44 9.77
C THR A 112 -10.57 6.20 10.19
N ALA A 113 -9.63 6.96 9.62
CA ALA A 113 -8.23 6.88 9.99
C ALA A 113 -7.97 7.31 11.44
N THR A 114 -8.65 8.39 11.89
CA THR A 114 -8.55 8.89 13.27
C THR A 114 -9.08 7.87 14.30
N ASN A 115 -10.15 7.15 13.99
CA ASN A 115 -10.72 6.13 14.86
C ASN A 115 -9.80 4.92 15.08
N ASP A 116 -8.85 4.70 14.17
CA ASP A 116 -7.88 3.63 14.29
C ASP A 116 -6.57 4.08 14.99
N LEU A 117 -6.47 5.34 15.46
CA LEU A 117 -5.29 5.83 16.21
C LEU A 117 -5.00 4.93 17.42
N GLY A 118 -3.72 4.56 17.57
CA GLY A 118 -3.25 3.68 18.64
C GLY A 118 -3.38 2.18 18.34
N ASN A 119 -4.09 1.78 17.27
CA ASN A 119 -4.14 0.38 16.83
C ASN A 119 -2.73 -0.14 16.55
N GLY A 120 -2.44 -1.36 17.04
CA GLY A 120 -1.11 -1.95 16.99
C GLY A 120 -0.74 -2.51 15.62
N TYR A 121 0.53 -2.89 15.49
CA TYR A 121 1.07 -3.54 14.30
C TYR A 121 0.82 -5.05 14.35
N ASP A 122 0.42 -5.63 13.23
CA ASP A 122 0.14 -7.06 13.15
C ASP A 122 1.33 -7.85 12.59
N ILE A 123 2.20 -8.30 13.50
CA ILE A 123 3.33 -9.17 13.13
C ILE A 123 2.83 -10.53 12.61
N LEU A 124 1.73 -11.06 13.17
CA LEU A 124 1.19 -12.34 12.72
C LEU A 124 0.61 -12.23 11.31
N LEU A 125 0.04 -11.09 10.94
CA LEU A 125 -0.40 -10.84 9.57
C LEU A 125 0.78 -10.83 8.59
N ILE A 126 1.97 -10.32 8.99
CA ILE A 126 3.17 -10.42 8.14
C ILE A 126 3.52 -11.89 7.91
N ILE A 127 3.55 -12.70 8.96
CA ILE A 127 3.82 -14.14 8.86
C ILE A 127 2.76 -14.80 7.98
N GLY A 128 1.48 -14.49 8.20
CA GLY A 128 0.37 -15.00 7.40
C GLY A 128 0.47 -14.63 5.91
N LYS A 129 0.79 -13.39 5.61
CA LYS A 129 1.04 -12.94 4.22
C LYS A 129 2.26 -13.66 3.63
N SER A 130 3.35 -13.77 4.37
CA SER A 130 4.56 -14.49 3.91
C SER A 130 4.26 -15.96 3.61
N LEU A 131 3.51 -16.65 4.47
CA LEU A 131 3.08 -18.03 4.24
C LEU A 131 2.12 -18.14 3.05
N HIS A 132 1.18 -17.20 2.91
CA HIS A 132 0.32 -17.14 1.73
C HIS A 132 1.14 -17.00 0.45
N TRP A 133 2.13 -16.11 0.43
CA TRP A 133 3.00 -15.90 -0.74
C TRP A 133 3.86 -17.12 -1.07
N LEU A 134 4.37 -17.80 -0.04
CA LEU A 134 5.17 -19.01 -0.21
C LEU A 134 4.34 -20.23 -0.67
N THR A 135 3.10 -20.34 -0.24
CA THR A 135 2.27 -21.53 -0.47
C THR A 135 1.16 -21.33 -1.49
N GLY A 136 0.82 -20.07 -1.83
CA GLY A 136 -0.35 -19.71 -2.63
C GLY A 136 -1.69 -19.89 -1.89
N ILE A 137 -1.66 -20.18 -0.57
CA ILE A 137 -2.86 -20.48 0.23
C ILE A 137 -3.34 -19.23 0.98
N PRO A 138 -4.44 -18.55 0.56
CA PRO A 138 -4.95 -17.32 1.19
C PRO A 138 -5.37 -17.50 2.66
N PHE A 139 -5.64 -18.72 3.07
CA PHE A 139 -6.06 -19.07 4.42
C PHE A 139 -5.13 -18.54 5.51
N PHE A 140 -3.81 -18.57 5.29
CA PHE A 140 -2.84 -18.07 6.25
C PHE A 140 -2.98 -16.58 6.52
N THR A 141 -3.24 -15.77 5.49
CA THR A 141 -3.48 -14.32 5.66
C THR A 141 -4.75 -14.06 6.48
N LEU A 142 -5.80 -14.85 6.28
CA LEU A 142 -7.07 -14.68 7.00
C LEU A 142 -7.02 -15.19 8.43
N LEU A 143 -6.34 -16.32 8.65
CA LEU A 143 -6.22 -16.95 9.97
C LEU A 143 -5.38 -16.12 10.95
N LEU A 144 -4.31 -15.51 10.46
CA LEU A 144 -3.35 -14.77 11.29
C LEU A 144 -3.63 -13.26 11.36
N ASN A 145 -4.78 -12.81 10.88
CA ASN A 145 -5.20 -11.41 10.97
C ASN A 145 -5.84 -11.14 12.34
N LEU A 146 -5.12 -10.46 13.22
CA LEU A 146 -5.58 -10.15 14.58
C LEU A 146 -6.48 -8.91 14.61
N PRO A 147 -7.57 -8.90 15.40
CA PRO A 147 -8.41 -7.71 15.60
C PRO A 147 -7.59 -6.53 16.14
N LYS A 148 -7.83 -5.33 15.61
CA LYS A 148 -7.16 -4.07 15.99
C LYS A 148 -5.63 -4.05 15.77
N LYS A 149 -5.11 -4.98 14.97
CA LYS A 149 -3.71 -4.99 14.53
C LYS A 149 -3.69 -5.12 13.02
N GLU A 150 -3.00 -4.24 12.35
CA GLU A 150 -2.97 -4.21 10.89
C GLU A 150 -1.59 -3.78 10.37
N LEU A 151 -1.32 -3.99 9.10
CA LEU A 151 -0.12 -3.47 8.42
C LEU A 151 -0.43 -2.09 7.82
N CYS A 152 0.60 -1.28 7.58
CA CYS A 152 0.44 0.04 6.98
C CYS A 152 -0.40 0.00 5.70
N VAL A 153 -0.15 -0.95 4.81
CA VAL A 153 -0.91 -1.09 3.56
C VAL A 153 -2.33 -1.59 3.79
N THR A 154 -2.52 -2.56 4.68
CA THR A 154 -3.83 -3.14 4.96
C THR A 154 -4.76 -2.12 5.61
N ILE A 155 -4.25 -1.35 6.58
CA ILE A 155 -5.06 -0.33 7.26
C ILE A 155 -5.39 0.84 6.33
N THR A 156 -4.44 1.29 5.52
CA THR A 156 -4.69 2.35 4.54
C THR A 156 -5.71 1.88 3.48
N ALA A 157 -5.57 0.66 2.97
CA ALA A 157 -6.53 0.07 2.03
C ALA A 157 -7.92 -0.07 2.65
N LYS A 158 -8.02 -0.43 3.93
CA LYS A 158 -9.29 -0.50 4.68
C LYS A 158 -9.95 0.86 4.80
N TRP A 159 -9.20 1.94 5.12
CA TRP A 159 -9.75 3.30 5.19
C TRP A 159 -10.33 3.72 3.84
N ILE A 160 -9.59 3.49 2.77
CA ILE A 160 -9.99 3.78 1.40
C ILE A 160 -11.23 2.97 1.01
N TYR A 161 -11.22 1.67 1.24
CA TYR A 161 -12.36 0.80 0.95
C TYR A 161 -13.65 1.25 1.66
N LYS A 162 -13.54 1.62 2.94
CA LYS A 162 -14.69 2.13 3.71
C LYS A 162 -15.23 3.47 3.21
N THR A 163 -14.40 4.24 2.50
CA THR A 163 -14.75 5.57 2.03
C THR A 163 -15.34 5.57 0.63
N TRP A 164 -14.71 4.88 -0.33
CA TRP A 164 -15.18 4.85 -1.73
C TRP A 164 -15.13 3.48 -2.39
N GLY A 165 -14.96 2.39 -1.61
CA GLY A 165 -15.07 1.01 -2.08
C GLY A 165 -13.89 0.47 -2.88
N GLU A 166 -12.75 1.20 -2.93
CA GLU A 166 -11.60 0.80 -3.75
C GLU A 166 -10.84 -0.38 -3.14
N LEU A 167 -10.54 -1.37 -3.96
CA LEU A 167 -9.79 -2.58 -3.59
C LEU A 167 -8.50 -2.75 -4.41
N TRP A 168 -8.15 -1.76 -5.23
CA TRP A 168 -6.89 -1.74 -6.01
C TRP A 168 -6.68 -2.99 -6.87
N GLY A 169 -7.79 -3.51 -7.44
CA GLY A 169 -7.80 -4.72 -8.25
C GLY A 169 -7.75 -6.03 -7.45
N ARG A 170 -7.84 -5.97 -6.13
CA ARG A 170 -7.91 -7.17 -5.27
C ARG A 170 -9.35 -7.49 -4.83
N LYS A 171 -9.59 -8.73 -4.37
CA LYS A 171 -10.91 -9.15 -3.87
C LYS A 171 -11.19 -8.70 -2.44
N ASN A 172 -10.15 -8.32 -1.69
CA ASN A 172 -10.24 -7.91 -0.29
C ASN A 172 -9.06 -6.99 0.04
N TYR A 173 -9.28 -5.96 0.86
CA TYR A 173 -8.23 -5.01 1.27
C TYR A 173 -7.08 -5.68 2.04
N ASN A 174 -7.30 -6.83 2.70
CA ASN A 174 -6.24 -7.59 3.37
C ASN A 174 -5.17 -8.14 2.40
N PHE A 175 -5.49 -8.26 1.12
CA PHE A 175 -4.57 -8.74 0.09
C PHE A 175 -3.88 -7.61 -0.68
N VAL A 176 -4.26 -6.36 -0.43
CA VAL A 176 -3.66 -5.20 -1.09
C VAL A 176 -2.21 -5.04 -0.65
N GLN A 177 -1.33 -4.75 -1.61
CA GLN A 177 0.07 -4.39 -1.43
C GLN A 177 0.29 -2.93 -1.84
N THR A 178 1.38 -2.33 -1.38
CA THR A 178 1.72 -0.93 -1.74
C THR A 178 1.82 -0.75 -3.25
N ASP A 179 2.41 -1.71 -3.95
CA ASP A 179 2.55 -1.66 -5.39
C ASP A 179 1.24 -1.92 -6.14
N ASP A 180 0.26 -2.61 -5.55
CA ASP A 180 -1.09 -2.69 -6.14
C ASP A 180 -1.71 -1.29 -6.24
N MET A 181 -1.58 -0.47 -5.20
CA MET A 181 -2.07 0.91 -5.19
C MET A 181 -1.39 1.72 -6.30
N TYR A 182 -0.06 1.61 -6.42
CA TYR A 182 0.69 2.30 -7.45
C TYR A 182 0.27 1.88 -8.86
N TYR A 183 0.32 0.57 -9.16
CA TYR A 183 0.00 0.08 -10.50
C TYR A 183 -1.46 0.32 -10.88
N TYR A 184 -2.37 0.21 -9.93
CA TYR A 184 -3.76 0.53 -10.17
C TYR A 184 -3.93 2.01 -10.54
N ALA A 185 -3.36 2.91 -9.74
CA ALA A 185 -3.48 4.34 -9.97
C ALA A 185 -2.90 4.79 -11.32
N ILE A 186 -1.71 4.33 -11.71
CA ILE A 186 -1.12 4.69 -13.01
C ILE A 186 -1.89 4.12 -14.21
N ASN A 187 -2.63 3.02 -14.03
CA ASN A 187 -3.47 2.44 -15.08
C ASN A 187 -4.89 3.03 -15.12
N HIS A 188 -5.25 3.90 -14.15
CA HIS A 188 -6.54 4.57 -14.08
C HIS A 188 -6.37 6.11 -13.98
N PRO A 189 -5.72 6.76 -14.99
CA PRO A 189 -5.40 8.19 -14.91
C PRO A 189 -6.62 9.10 -14.96
N SER A 190 -7.80 8.60 -15.34
CA SER A 190 -9.07 9.31 -15.23
C SER A 190 -9.60 9.39 -13.79
N GLU A 191 -9.11 8.54 -12.89
CA GLU A 191 -9.56 8.45 -11.50
C GLU A 191 -8.52 8.91 -10.51
N TYR A 192 -7.23 8.85 -10.90
CA TYR A 192 -6.11 9.15 -10.02
C TYR A 192 -5.07 10.03 -10.68
N ILE A 193 -4.54 10.98 -9.92
CA ILE A 193 -3.31 11.70 -10.24
C ILE A 193 -2.17 11.03 -9.48
N THR A 194 -1.06 10.77 -10.16
CA THR A 194 0.15 10.22 -9.54
C THR A 194 1.31 11.18 -9.77
N GLU A 195 2.06 11.50 -8.69
CA GLU A 195 3.21 12.39 -8.76
C GLU A 195 4.36 11.84 -7.92
N LYS A 196 5.55 11.75 -8.51
CA LYS A 196 6.77 11.33 -7.82
C LYS A 196 7.50 12.55 -7.27
N ILE A 197 7.69 12.57 -5.96
CA ILE A 197 8.48 13.57 -5.24
C ILE A 197 9.85 12.96 -4.95
N LEU A 198 10.91 13.72 -5.27
CA LEU A 198 12.31 13.30 -5.14
C LEU A 198 13.02 14.09 -4.05
#